data_6bef25da8cc7570521d71411cef0d4fa
#
_entry.id   6bef25da8cc7570521d71411cef0d4fa
#
_cell.length_a   1.000
_cell.length_b   1.000
_cell.length_c   1.000
_cell.angle_alpha   90.00
_cell.angle_beta   90.00
_cell.angle_gamma   90.00
#
_symmetry.space_group_name_H-M   'P 1'
#
loop_
_entity.id
_entity.type
_entity.pdbx_description
1 polymer ?
#
loop_
_entity_poly.entity_id
_entity_poly.type
_entity_poly.pdbx_seq_one_letter_code
_entity_poly.pdbx_strand_id
1 'polypeptide(L)' 'MLLMRADLMSDLRLYIEKHKLTQSDAAKRLGIAQSRVSDLVRGKWDKFSLEMLITLEARIGRTVRVEFAA' A
#
# COMPACT_ATOMS: atom_id res chain seq x y z
N MET A 1 -13.24 -2.97 11.84
CA MET A 1 -11.83 -2.88 12.22
C MET A 1 -11.23 -1.62 11.64
N LEU A 2 -10.57 -0.83 12.44
CA LEU A 2 -9.96 0.42 12.00
C LEU A 2 -8.54 0.14 11.52
N LEU A 3 -8.28 0.37 10.23
CA LEU A 3 -6.95 0.20 9.66
C LEU A 3 -6.22 1.53 9.65
N MET A 4 -5.03 1.56 10.20
CA MET A 4 -4.15 2.73 10.20
C MET A 4 -3.19 2.67 9.02
N ARG A 5 -2.57 3.81 8.68
CA ARG A 5 -1.62 3.89 7.57
C ARG A 5 -0.51 2.84 7.67
N ALA A 6 0.02 2.63 8.87
CA ALA A 6 1.07 1.66 9.09
C ALA A 6 0.62 0.23 8.74
N ASP A 7 -0.61 -0.12 9.09
CA ASP A 7 -1.16 -1.45 8.79
C ASP A 7 -1.31 -1.66 7.29
N LEU A 8 -1.80 -0.65 6.58
CA LEU A 8 -1.95 -0.72 5.12
C LEU A 8 -0.60 -0.82 4.43
N MET A 9 0.39 -0.06 4.89
CA MET A 9 1.74 -0.15 4.33
C MET A 9 2.36 -1.52 4.56
N SER A 10 2.20 -2.08 5.75
CA SER A 10 2.67 -3.43 6.05
C SER A 10 2.02 -4.46 5.14
N ASP A 11 0.72 -4.34 4.91
CA ASP A 11 -0.01 -5.24 4.04
C ASP A 11 0.49 -5.16 2.59
N LEU A 12 0.71 -3.96 2.09
CA LEU A 12 1.25 -3.76 0.75
C LEU A 12 2.67 -4.33 0.62
N ARG A 13 3.51 -4.13 1.62
CA ARG A 13 4.86 -4.68 1.65
C ARG A 13 4.81 -6.21 1.62
N LEU A 14 3.95 -6.81 2.44
CA LEU A 14 3.79 -8.26 2.47
C LEU A 14 3.32 -8.80 1.12
N TYR A 15 2.41 -8.07 0.46
CA TYR A 15 1.97 -8.43 -0.88
C TYR A 15 3.14 -8.47 -1.86
N ILE A 16 3.98 -7.45 -1.85
CA ILE A 16 5.14 -7.35 -2.74
C ILE A 16 6.10 -8.51 -2.47
N GLU A 17 6.39 -8.79 -1.19
CA GLU A 17 7.28 -9.87 -0.79
C GLU A 17 6.70 -11.25 -1.16
N LYS A 18 5.43 -11.46 -0.88
CA LYS A 18 4.76 -12.74 -1.13
C LYS A 18 4.75 -13.10 -2.61
N HIS A 19 4.53 -12.11 -3.47
CA HIS A 19 4.51 -12.32 -4.92
C HIS A 19 5.88 -12.13 -5.57
N LYS A 20 6.92 -11.89 -4.77
CA LYS A 20 8.31 -11.74 -5.24
C LYS A 20 8.43 -10.69 -6.34
N LEU A 21 7.73 -9.58 -6.16
CA LEU A 21 7.72 -8.52 -7.15
C LEU A 21 8.98 -7.66 -7.05
N THR A 22 9.53 -7.30 -8.21
CA THR A 22 10.55 -6.24 -8.26
C THR A 22 9.86 -4.90 -8.01
N GLN A 23 10.64 -3.87 -7.71
CA GLN A 23 10.07 -2.52 -7.54
C GLN A 23 9.39 -2.05 -8.83
N SER A 24 9.94 -2.42 -9.98
CA SER A 24 9.35 -2.11 -11.27
C SER A 24 7.98 -2.78 -11.45
N ASP A 25 7.89 -4.06 -11.12
CA ASP A 25 6.63 -4.81 -11.22
C ASP A 25 5.58 -4.27 -10.26
N ALA A 26 6.00 -3.99 -9.02
CA ALA A 26 5.11 -3.42 -8.02
C ALA A 26 4.59 -2.05 -8.47
N ALA A 27 5.46 -1.21 -9.04
CA ALA A 27 5.06 0.09 -9.57
C ALA A 27 3.98 -0.04 -10.63
N LYS A 28 4.11 -1.01 -11.53
CA LYS A 28 3.10 -1.27 -12.58
C LYS A 28 1.77 -1.72 -12.00
N ARG A 29 1.80 -2.64 -11.04
CA ARG A 29 0.57 -3.16 -10.43
C ARG A 29 -0.14 -2.12 -9.58
N LEU A 30 0.62 -1.30 -8.88
CA LEU A 30 0.07 -0.26 -8.02
C LEU A 30 -0.22 1.03 -8.77
N GLY A 31 0.31 1.19 -10.00
CA GLY A 31 0.10 2.40 -10.79
C GLY A 31 0.79 3.63 -10.22
N ILE A 32 1.95 3.45 -9.59
CA ILE A 32 2.73 4.53 -8.99
C ILE A 32 4.16 4.50 -9.51
N ALA A 33 4.90 5.58 -9.26
CA ALA A 33 6.30 5.65 -9.63
C ALA A 33 7.14 4.65 -8.81
N GLN A 34 8.22 4.17 -9.41
CA GLN A 34 9.13 3.22 -8.76
C GLN A 34 9.74 3.80 -7.48
N SER A 35 10.02 5.13 -7.47
CA SER A 35 10.50 5.82 -6.28
C SER A 35 9.50 5.75 -5.12
N ARG A 36 8.19 5.74 -5.43
CA ARG A 36 7.15 5.58 -4.41
C ARG A 36 7.12 4.16 -3.86
N VAL A 37 7.36 3.16 -4.71
CA VAL A 37 7.48 1.78 -4.24
C VAL A 37 8.66 1.66 -3.28
N SER A 38 9.78 2.32 -3.58
CA SER A 38 10.93 2.35 -2.68
C SER A 38 10.57 2.93 -1.32
N ASP A 39 9.83 4.05 -1.30
CA ASP A 39 9.38 4.67 -0.06
C ASP A 39 8.46 3.72 0.72
N LEU A 40 7.58 3.01 0.01
CA LEU A 40 6.65 2.07 0.61
C LEU A 40 7.39 0.92 1.32
N VAL A 41 8.34 0.29 0.63
CA VAL A 41 9.08 -0.84 1.21
C VAL A 41 10.02 -0.42 2.33
N ARG A 42 10.44 0.84 2.36
CA ARG A 42 11.25 1.40 3.44
C ARG A 42 10.42 1.86 4.63
N GLY A 43 9.10 1.79 4.54
CA GLY A 43 8.22 2.17 5.63
C GLY A 43 8.10 3.67 5.85
N LYS A 44 8.30 4.47 4.80
CA LYS A 44 8.17 5.93 4.89
C LYS A 44 6.70 6.34 4.81
N TRP A 45 5.97 6.05 5.88
CA TRP A 45 4.52 6.25 5.97
C TRP A 45 4.11 7.72 5.76
N ASP A 46 4.97 8.66 6.08
CA ASP A 46 4.70 10.10 5.93
C ASP A 46 4.58 10.53 4.46
N LYS A 47 5.04 9.71 3.53
CA LYS A 47 4.92 9.95 2.10
C LYS A 47 3.58 9.51 1.52
N PHE A 48 2.74 8.86 2.32
CA PHE A 48 1.48 8.29 1.84
C PHE A 48 0.33 8.77 2.71
N SER A 49 -0.73 9.26 2.08
CA SER A 49 -1.98 9.55 2.77
C SER A 49 -2.77 8.26 2.94
N LEU A 50 -3.70 8.25 3.89
CA LEU A 50 -4.59 7.11 4.08
C LEU A 50 -5.39 6.81 2.80
N GLU A 51 -5.90 7.85 2.15
CA GLU A 51 -6.66 7.71 0.90
C GLU A 51 -5.82 7.07 -0.20
N MET A 52 -4.57 7.46 -0.31
CA MET A 52 -3.65 6.88 -1.29
C MET A 52 -3.43 5.39 -1.02
N LEU A 53 -3.21 5.02 0.24
CA LEU A 53 -3.00 3.63 0.62
C LEU A 53 -4.24 2.77 0.34
N ILE A 54 -5.44 3.30 0.62
CA ILE A 54 -6.70 2.62 0.29
C ILE A 54 -6.81 2.40 -1.21
N THR A 55 -6.44 3.41 -2.00
CA THR A 55 -6.44 3.31 -3.46
C THR A 55 -5.48 2.22 -3.94
N LEU A 56 -4.29 2.16 -3.36
CA LEU A 56 -3.30 1.13 -3.73
C LEU A 56 -3.80 -0.27 -3.40
N GLU A 57 -4.44 -0.44 -2.25
CA GLU A 57 -5.05 -1.71 -1.86
C GLU A 57 -6.11 -2.14 -2.89
N ALA A 58 -6.95 -1.20 -3.31
CA ALA A 58 -7.98 -1.49 -4.32
C ALA A 58 -7.37 -1.93 -5.65
N ARG A 59 -6.24 -1.36 -6.03
CA ARG A 59 -5.56 -1.71 -7.30
C ARG A 59 -5.00 -3.12 -7.32
N ILE A 60 -4.71 -3.69 -6.16
CA ILE A 60 -4.28 -5.09 -6.07
C ILE A 60 -5.43 -6.04 -5.72
N GLY A 61 -6.66 -5.57 -5.88
CA GLY A 61 -7.86 -6.39 -5.72
C GLY A 61 -8.32 -6.59 -4.28
N ARG A 62 -7.85 -5.75 -3.36
CA ARG A 62 -8.26 -5.83 -1.95
C ARG A 62 -9.26 -4.74 -1.62
N THR A 63 -10.23 -5.08 -0.80
CA THR A 63 -11.23 -4.13 -0.32
C THR A 63 -10.85 -3.68 1.09
N VAL A 64 -10.70 -2.38 1.26
CA VAL A 64 -10.41 -1.80 2.57
C VAL A 64 -11.70 -1.20 3.13
N ARG A 65 -12.08 -1.66 4.31
CA ARG A 65 -13.22 -1.11 5.03
C ARG A 65 -12.70 -0.18 6.11
N VAL A 66 -13.07 1.08 6.00
CA VAL A 66 -12.78 2.06 7.05
C VAL A 66 -14.05 2.28 7.84
N GLU A 67 -13.99 1.99 9.13
CA GLU A 67 -15.12 2.20 10.03
C GLU A 67 -14.85 3.44 10.88
N PHE A 68 -15.82 4.34 10.89
CA PHE A 68 -15.77 5.51 11.74
C PHE A 68 -16.61 5.23 12.98
N ALA A 69 -16.02 5.46 14.15
CA ALA A 69 -16.76 5.39 15.38
C ALA A 69 -17.77 6.54 15.39
N ALA A 70 -19.02 6.19 15.56
CA ALA A 70 -20.08 7.18 15.62
C ALA A 70 -20.05 7.92 16.97
#